data_5f912dbef1d5847be2ed41c8c0753ed9
#
_entry.id   5f912dbef1d5847be2ed41c8c0753ed9
#
_cell.length_a   1.000
_cell.length_b   1.000
_cell.length_c   1.000
_cell.angle_alpha   90.00
_cell.angle_beta   90.00
_cell.angle_gamma   90.00
#
_symmetry.space_group_name_H-M   'P 1'
#
loop_
_entity.id
_entity.type
_entity.pdbx_description
1 polymer ?
#
loop_
_entity_poly.entity_id
_entity_poly.type
_entity_poly.pdbx_seq_one_letter_code
_entity_poly.pdbx_strand_id
1 'polypeptide(L)'
;GSGKSNLYRALRLLAETAQGGVVNALAREGGLDSTFWAGPEHISRRMRNGEVPIEATVRQGVKRLRLGFAGEDFSYCIALGLPEKTLSCFSLDPEIKKECIWSGPFYRPASLLVDRDGPMIRAREGRGWEVLARHTPNFDSLFDQVGSFRTSPEVMQLREFIRRWRFYDHFRSDADAPVRQPQLGTRTPVLHHDGRDLAAALQTIREIGDPEALQTAISDAFPGARLSIAPLQGGRFAIEFYQEGLLRPLSAAELSDGTLRYLLLVAALL
;
A
#
# COMPACT_ATOMS: atom_id res chain seq x y z
N GLY A 1 -10.95 15.71 10.43
CA GLY A 1 -9.92 14.75 10.06
C GLY A 1 -8.76 15.41 9.34
N SER A 2 -7.53 15.04 9.69
CA SER A 2 -6.30 15.67 9.18
C SER A 2 -5.87 15.21 7.78
N GLY A 3 -6.70 14.46 7.03
CA GLY A 3 -6.35 13.91 5.72
C GLY A 3 -5.39 12.71 5.74
N LYS A 4 -4.91 12.27 6.89
CA LYS A 4 -3.97 11.13 7.03
C LYS A 4 -4.51 9.85 6.39
N SER A 5 -5.80 9.53 6.64
CA SER A 5 -6.45 8.35 6.06
C SER A 5 -6.54 8.41 4.53
N ASN A 6 -6.72 9.61 3.96
CA ASN A 6 -6.76 9.77 2.51
C ASN A 6 -5.38 9.59 1.88
N LEU A 7 -4.32 10.08 2.54
CA LEU A 7 -2.94 9.83 2.09
C LEU A 7 -2.61 8.32 2.12
N TYR A 8 -2.97 7.65 3.21
CA TYR A 8 -2.79 6.21 3.36
C TYR A 8 -3.51 5.42 2.24
N ARG A 9 -4.78 5.76 1.98
CA ARG A 9 -5.56 5.15 0.89
C ARG A 9 -4.94 5.41 -0.49
N ALA A 10 -4.43 6.62 -0.72
CA ALA A 10 -3.76 6.97 -1.97
C ALA A 10 -2.50 6.12 -2.20
N LEU A 11 -1.65 5.94 -1.16
CA LEU A 11 -0.47 5.08 -1.24
C LEU A 11 -0.85 3.61 -1.45
N ARG A 12 -1.91 3.13 -0.77
CA ARG A 12 -2.42 1.77 -0.96
C ARG A 12 -2.93 1.55 -2.38
N LEU A 13 -3.65 2.51 -2.95
CA LEU A 13 -4.11 2.42 -4.33
C LEU A 13 -2.94 2.39 -5.32
N LEU A 14 -1.87 3.15 -5.08
CA LEU A 14 -0.64 3.07 -5.87
C LEU A 14 0.02 1.69 -5.77
N ALA A 15 0.06 1.09 -4.57
CA ALA A 15 0.59 -0.27 -4.41
C ALA A 15 -0.22 -1.33 -5.16
N GLU A 16 -1.54 -1.23 -5.12
CA GLU A 16 -2.44 -2.12 -5.88
C GLU A 16 -2.26 -1.96 -7.40
N THR A 17 -1.96 -0.75 -7.88
CA THR A 17 -1.66 -0.49 -9.29
C THR A 17 -0.44 -1.29 -9.76
N ALA A 18 0.62 -1.35 -8.95
CA ALA A 18 1.82 -2.14 -9.26
C ALA A 18 1.60 -3.67 -9.21
N GLN A 19 0.44 -4.12 -8.76
CA GLN A 19 0.02 -5.53 -8.69
C GLN A 19 -1.04 -5.90 -9.73
N GLY A 20 -1.38 -4.99 -10.66
CA GLY A 20 -2.39 -5.21 -11.69
C GLY A 20 -3.84 -5.08 -11.22
N GLY A 21 -4.07 -4.37 -10.13
CA GLY A 21 -5.38 -4.33 -9.45
C GLY A 21 -6.09 -2.97 -9.41
N VAL A 22 -5.73 -2.00 -10.25
CA VAL A 22 -6.24 -0.62 -10.13
C VAL A 22 -7.77 -0.52 -10.21
N VAL A 23 -8.41 -1.24 -11.12
CA VAL A 23 -9.88 -1.24 -11.25
C VAL A 23 -10.53 -1.84 -10.02
N ASN A 24 -10.05 -3.02 -9.59
CA ASN A 24 -10.57 -3.70 -8.40
C ASN A 24 -10.31 -2.90 -7.11
N ALA A 25 -9.19 -2.22 -7.03
CA ALA A 25 -8.86 -1.37 -5.88
C ALA A 25 -9.82 -0.19 -5.78
N LEU A 26 -10.11 0.48 -6.89
CA LEU A 26 -11.08 1.58 -6.93
C LEU A 26 -12.52 1.09 -6.69
N ALA A 27 -12.90 -0.09 -7.19
CA ALA A 27 -14.21 -0.67 -6.91
C ALA A 27 -14.43 -0.90 -5.40
N ARG A 28 -13.38 -1.35 -4.68
CA ARG A 28 -13.42 -1.49 -3.21
C ARG A 28 -13.58 -0.15 -2.47
N GLU A 29 -13.09 0.94 -3.05
CA GLU A 29 -13.26 2.31 -2.52
C GLU A 29 -14.64 2.92 -2.91
N GLY A 30 -15.51 2.18 -3.59
CA GLY A 30 -16.83 2.66 -4.04
C GLY A 30 -16.81 3.28 -5.44
N GLY A 31 -15.82 2.96 -6.26
CA GLY A 31 -15.64 3.47 -7.61
C GLY A 31 -14.87 4.78 -7.69
N LEU A 32 -14.57 5.24 -8.91
CA LEU A 32 -13.75 6.42 -9.14
C LEU A 32 -14.40 7.69 -8.57
N ASP A 33 -15.72 7.84 -8.70
CA ASP A 33 -16.43 9.04 -8.23
C ASP A 33 -16.35 9.24 -6.71
N SER A 34 -16.33 8.14 -5.93
CA SER A 34 -16.20 8.21 -4.47
C SER A 34 -14.83 8.71 -3.99
N THR A 35 -13.82 8.63 -4.84
CA THR A 35 -12.45 9.06 -4.52
C THR A 35 -12.24 10.55 -4.75
N PHE A 36 -13.14 11.22 -5.45
CA PHE A 36 -13.04 12.64 -5.70
C PHE A 36 -13.50 13.49 -4.51
N TRP A 37 -12.96 14.70 -4.45
CA TRP A 37 -13.47 15.70 -3.54
C TRP A 37 -14.96 15.99 -3.81
N ALA A 38 -15.79 15.77 -2.79
CA ALA A 38 -17.26 15.94 -2.92
C ALA A 38 -17.72 17.40 -2.95
N GLY A 39 -16.84 18.34 -2.60
CA GLY A 39 -17.13 19.78 -2.62
C GLY A 39 -16.95 20.42 -3.99
N PRO A 40 -17.13 21.75 -4.08
CA PRO A 40 -16.99 22.51 -5.31
C PRO A 40 -15.54 22.51 -5.82
N GLU A 41 -15.34 22.66 -7.13
CA GLU A 41 -14.00 22.81 -7.73
C GLU A 41 -13.29 24.06 -7.24
N HIS A 42 -14.05 25.16 -7.08
CA HIS A 42 -13.55 26.44 -6.59
C HIS A 42 -14.48 27.00 -5.53
N ILE A 43 -13.93 27.39 -4.40
CA ILE A 43 -14.67 28.12 -3.37
C ILE A 43 -14.45 29.62 -3.60
N SER A 44 -15.45 30.31 -4.15
CA SER A 44 -15.43 31.78 -4.32
C SER A 44 -15.48 32.51 -2.97
N ARG A 45 -15.09 33.79 -2.96
CA ARG A 45 -15.20 34.63 -1.76
C ARG A 45 -16.65 34.74 -1.26
N ARG A 46 -17.62 34.79 -2.17
CA ARG A 46 -19.05 34.83 -1.85
C ARG A 46 -19.56 33.54 -1.19
N MET A 47 -19.07 32.38 -1.65
CA MET A 47 -19.37 31.10 -1.00
C MET A 47 -18.78 31.03 0.40
N ARG A 48 -17.55 31.54 0.61
CA ARG A 48 -16.94 31.58 1.95
C ARG A 48 -17.70 32.50 2.91
N ASN A 49 -18.28 33.57 2.39
CA ASN A 49 -19.08 34.51 3.17
C ASN A 49 -20.53 34.02 3.38
N GLY A 50 -20.93 32.87 2.81
CA GLY A 50 -22.29 32.39 2.91
C GLY A 50 -23.32 33.10 2.04
N GLU A 51 -22.88 33.98 1.12
CA GLU A 51 -23.76 34.77 0.24
C GLU A 51 -24.34 33.92 -0.91
N VAL A 52 -23.66 32.82 -1.28
CA VAL A 52 -24.06 31.90 -2.34
C VAL A 52 -23.90 30.47 -1.83
N PRO A 53 -24.92 29.60 -2.01
CA PRO A 53 -24.85 28.23 -1.58
C PRO A 53 -23.81 27.41 -2.41
N ILE A 54 -23.09 26.51 -1.75
CA ILE A 54 -22.09 25.65 -2.36
C ILE A 54 -22.78 24.58 -3.23
N GLU A 55 -23.94 24.11 -2.81
CA GLU A 55 -24.72 23.04 -3.41
C GLU A 55 -25.23 23.33 -4.82
N ALA A 56 -25.31 24.62 -5.18
CA ALA A 56 -25.70 25.07 -6.52
C ALA A 56 -24.56 24.95 -7.56
N THR A 57 -23.38 24.51 -7.16
CA THR A 57 -22.19 24.49 -8.03
C THR A 57 -22.13 23.19 -8.80
N VAL A 58 -22.15 23.28 -10.13
CA VAL A 58 -21.95 22.13 -11.02
C VAL A 58 -20.49 22.06 -11.44
N ARG A 59 -19.88 20.91 -11.27
CA ARG A 59 -18.51 20.65 -11.71
C ARG A 59 -18.48 20.59 -13.24
N GLN A 60 -17.63 21.41 -13.87
CA GLN A 60 -17.53 21.53 -15.34
C GLN A 60 -16.29 20.85 -15.90
N GLY A 61 -15.27 20.63 -15.08
CA GLY A 61 -14.00 20.04 -15.51
C GLY A 61 -14.05 18.52 -15.68
N VAL A 62 -13.15 18.00 -16.51
CA VAL A 62 -12.94 16.54 -16.67
C VAL A 62 -12.43 15.97 -15.34
N LYS A 63 -13.18 15.05 -14.76
CA LYS A 63 -12.77 14.37 -13.52
C LYS A 63 -11.57 13.47 -13.78
N ARG A 64 -10.46 13.71 -13.09
CA ARG A 64 -9.26 12.88 -13.12
C ARG A 64 -8.69 12.70 -11.73
N LEU A 65 -8.55 11.46 -11.31
CA LEU A 65 -7.78 11.12 -10.11
C LEU A 65 -6.31 11.02 -10.49
N ARG A 66 -5.49 11.85 -9.86
CA ARG A 66 -4.04 11.84 -10.05
C ARG A 66 -3.36 11.40 -8.77
N LEU A 67 -2.59 10.34 -8.86
CA LEU A 67 -1.82 9.78 -7.76
C LEU A 67 -0.37 9.69 -8.18
N GLY A 68 0.53 9.82 -7.21
CA GLY A 68 1.96 9.68 -7.48
C GLY A 68 2.78 9.91 -6.24
N PHE A 69 4.06 9.65 -6.37
CA PHE A 69 5.06 9.98 -5.36
C PHE A 69 6.37 10.40 -6.02
N ALA A 70 7.17 11.15 -5.27
CA ALA A 70 8.52 11.53 -5.65
C ALA A 70 9.52 10.76 -4.79
N GLY A 71 10.45 10.05 -5.44
CA GLY A 71 11.57 9.36 -4.83
C GLY A 71 12.90 10.01 -5.21
N GLU A 72 13.97 9.62 -4.53
CA GLU A 72 15.32 10.12 -4.84
C GLU A 72 15.80 9.61 -6.21
N ASP A 73 15.62 8.31 -6.49
CA ASP A 73 16.04 7.69 -7.75
C ASP A 73 14.97 7.82 -8.82
N PHE A 74 13.75 7.34 -8.51
CA PHE A 74 12.61 7.31 -9.40
C PHE A 74 11.37 7.86 -8.76
N SER A 75 10.60 8.55 -9.56
CA SER A 75 9.28 9.07 -9.22
C SER A 75 8.24 8.54 -10.19
N TYR A 76 7.00 8.45 -9.75
CA TYR A 76 5.91 7.88 -10.50
C TYR A 76 4.63 8.67 -10.37
N CYS A 77 3.85 8.76 -11.43
CA CYS A 77 2.47 9.19 -11.35
C CYS A 77 1.56 8.44 -12.31
N ILE A 78 0.28 8.35 -11.92
CA ILE A 78 -0.82 7.79 -12.69
C ILE A 78 -2.01 8.76 -12.68
N ALA A 79 -2.68 8.88 -13.81
CA ALA A 79 -3.91 9.64 -13.95
C ALA A 79 -5.03 8.72 -14.44
N LEU A 80 -6.07 8.59 -13.61
CA LEU A 80 -7.25 7.78 -13.87
C LEU A 80 -8.44 8.67 -14.21
N GLY A 81 -9.31 8.21 -15.11
CA GLY A 81 -10.52 8.91 -15.49
C GLY A 81 -11.57 7.94 -16.02
N LEU A 82 -12.79 8.40 -16.18
CA LEU A 82 -13.84 7.61 -16.80
C LEU A 82 -13.64 7.50 -18.32
N PRO A 83 -14.17 6.45 -18.96
CA PRO A 83 -14.19 6.31 -20.40
C PRO A 83 -14.87 7.51 -21.07
N GLU A 84 -14.38 7.90 -22.23
CA GLU A 84 -15.06 8.88 -23.07
C GLU A 84 -16.11 8.14 -23.89
N LYS A 85 -17.38 8.57 -23.76
CA LYS A 85 -18.55 8.09 -24.53
C LYS A 85 -18.46 6.62 -25.00
N THR A 86 -18.78 5.70 -24.11
CA THR A 86 -18.82 4.27 -24.42
C THR A 86 -20.24 3.74 -24.44
N LEU A 87 -20.50 2.74 -25.27
CA LEU A 87 -21.72 1.94 -25.26
C LEU A 87 -21.63 0.76 -24.27
N SER A 88 -20.49 0.62 -23.61
CA SER A 88 -20.24 -0.45 -22.64
C SER A 88 -21.07 -0.26 -21.36
N CYS A 89 -21.56 -1.35 -20.81
CA CYS A 89 -22.15 -1.38 -19.46
C CYS A 89 -21.14 -1.00 -18.37
N PHE A 90 -19.84 -1.06 -18.68
CA PHE A 90 -18.73 -0.71 -17.77
C PHE A 90 -18.29 0.76 -17.88
N SER A 91 -19.24 1.65 -18.15
CA SER A 91 -18.99 3.09 -18.33
C SER A 91 -18.45 3.79 -17.08
N LEU A 92 -18.53 3.16 -15.91
CA LEU A 92 -18.02 3.67 -14.64
C LEU A 92 -16.65 3.05 -14.24
N ASP A 93 -16.16 2.09 -15.01
CA ASP A 93 -14.84 1.53 -14.76
C ASP A 93 -13.76 2.55 -15.11
N PRO A 94 -12.76 2.74 -14.23
CA PRO A 94 -11.70 3.69 -14.49
C PRO A 94 -10.77 3.23 -15.59
N GLU A 95 -10.36 4.15 -16.42
CA GLU A 95 -9.29 3.96 -17.41
C GLU A 95 -8.04 4.71 -16.98
N ILE A 96 -6.88 4.13 -17.26
CA ILE A 96 -5.60 4.80 -17.12
C ILE A 96 -5.43 5.74 -18.30
N LYS A 97 -5.48 7.03 -18.05
CA LYS A 97 -5.33 8.07 -19.07
C LYS A 97 -3.88 8.43 -19.30
N LYS A 98 -3.08 8.40 -18.24
CA LYS A 98 -1.65 8.67 -18.29
C LYS A 98 -0.92 7.98 -17.16
N GLU A 99 0.28 7.50 -17.44
CA GLU A 99 1.26 7.07 -16.42
C GLU A 99 2.64 7.58 -16.84
N CYS A 100 3.47 7.93 -15.89
CA CYS A 100 4.85 8.25 -16.21
C CYS A 100 5.81 7.94 -15.06
N ILE A 101 7.04 7.62 -15.43
CA ILE A 101 8.19 7.43 -14.56
C ILE A 101 9.25 8.45 -14.96
N TRP A 102 9.83 9.14 -13.97
CA TRP A 102 10.93 10.06 -14.20
C TRP A 102 12.03 9.88 -13.14
N SER A 103 13.24 10.30 -13.49
CA SER A 103 14.40 10.27 -12.60
C SER A 103 14.38 11.44 -11.64
N GLY A 104 14.66 11.16 -10.35
CA GLY A 104 14.74 12.13 -9.28
C GLY A 104 13.39 12.69 -8.81
N PRO A 105 13.40 13.58 -7.80
CA PRO A 105 12.18 14.02 -7.14
C PRO A 105 11.35 15.05 -7.94
N PHE A 106 11.94 15.72 -8.94
CA PHE A 106 11.28 16.80 -9.68
C PHE A 106 10.97 16.39 -11.11
N TYR A 107 9.69 16.49 -11.47
CA TYR A 107 9.28 16.27 -12.87
C TYR A 107 9.84 17.34 -13.80
N ARG A 108 10.57 16.91 -14.79
CA ARG A 108 11.03 17.72 -15.94
C ARG A 108 10.91 16.88 -17.22
N PRO A 109 10.60 17.47 -18.37
CA PRO A 109 10.54 16.71 -19.63
C PRO A 109 11.84 15.96 -19.96
N ALA A 110 12.98 16.48 -19.52
CA ALA A 110 14.29 15.85 -19.70
C ALA A 110 14.54 14.66 -18.77
N SER A 111 13.90 14.62 -17.59
CA SER A 111 14.04 13.51 -16.63
C SER A 111 13.04 12.38 -16.88
N LEU A 112 12.10 12.54 -17.82
CA LEU A 112 11.09 11.55 -18.14
C LEU A 112 11.72 10.31 -18.77
N LEU A 113 11.51 9.16 -18.15
CA LEU A 113 12.09 7.86 -18.56
C LEU A 113 11.06 7.00 -19.29
N VAL A 114 9.85 6.92 -18.75
CA VAL A 114 8.75 6.16 -19.36
C VAL A 114 7.50 7.03 -19.35
N ASP A 115 6.80 7.06 -20.48
CA ASP A 115 5.58 7.82 -20.67
C ASP A 115 4.52 6.94 -21.31
N ARG A 116 3.37 6.87 -20.69
CA ARG A 116 2.18 6.25 -21.23
C ARG A 116 1.12 7.31 -21.48
N ASP A 117 0.60 7.35 -22.68
CA ASP A 117 -0.53 8.18 -23.07
C ASP A 117 -1.59 7.29 -23.73
N GLY A 118 -2.69 7.05 -23.01
CA GLY A 118 -3.71 6.08 -23.41
C GLY A 118 -3.13 4.68 -23.67
N PRO A 119 -3.30 4.10 -24.87
CA PRO A 119 -2.82 2.76 -25.19
C PRO A 119 -1.32 2.68 -25.55
N MET A 120 -0.67 3.81 -25.73
CA MET A 120 0.73 3.86 -26.16
C MET A 120 1.68 4.02 -24.98
N ILE A 121 2.69 3.15 -24.90
CA ILE A 121 3.78 3.23 -23.93
C ILE A 121 5.09 3.43 -24.69
N ARG A 122 5.90 4.39 -24.24
CA ARG A 122 7.22 4.67 -24.78
C ARG A 122 8.25 4.87 -23.66
N ALA A 123 9.46 4.44 -23.90
CA ALA A 123 10.59 4.65 -22.99
C ALA A 123 11.66 5.51 -23.62
N ARG A 124 12.47 6.14 -22.78
CA ARG A 124 13.60 6.95 -23.22
C ARG A 124 14.74 6.04 -23.66
N GLU A 125 15.23 6.24 -24.86
CA GLU A 125 16.42 5.60 -25.40
C GLU A 125 17.42 6.66 -25.85
N GLY A 126 18.43 6.90 -25.04
CA GLY A 126 19.38 7.98 -25.28
C GLY A 126 18.70 9.35 -25.39
N ARG A 127 18.77 9.97 -26.57
CA ARG A 127 18.10 11.25 -26.85
C ARG A 127 16.70 11.09 -27.48
N GLY A 128 16.31 9.87 -27.84
CA GLY A 128 15.04 9.54 -28.50
C GLY A 128 14.03 8.89 -27.59
N TRP A 129 12.97 8.37 -28.24
CA TRP A 129 11.91 7.59 -27.60
C TRP A 129 11.71 6.30 -28.38
N GLU A 130 11.75 5.17 -27.68
CA GLU A 130 11.34 3.87 -28.21
C GLU A 130 9.88 3.61 -27.84
N VAL A 131 9.10 3.10 -28.78
CA VAL A 131 7.72 2.68 -28.50
C VAL A 131 7.74 1.23 -28.01
N LEU A 132 7.43 1.03 -26.75
CA LEU A 132 7.39 -0.30 -26.10
C LEU A 132 6.09 -1.04 -26.40
N ALA A 133 4.97 -0.34 -26.43
CA ALA A 133 3.65 -0.89 -26.74
C ALA A 133 2.75 0.16 -27.41
N ARG A 134 1.86 -0.30 -28.32
CA ARG A 134 0.90 0.55 -29.05
C ARG A 134 -0.57 0.27 -28.68
N HIS A 135 -0.85 -0.88 -28.10
CA HIS A 135 -2.20 -1.39 -27.84
C HIS A 135 -2.35 -1.91 -26.43
N THR A 136 -1.87 -1.16 -25.44
CA THR A 136 -2.05 -1.50 -24.01
C THR A 136 -3.52 -1.28 -23.62
N PRO A 137 -4.18 -2.26 -23.00
CA PRO A 137 -5.52 -2.07 -22.48
C PRO A 137 -5.59 -0.88 -21.50
N ASN A 138 -6.69 -0.15 -21.52
CA ASN A 138 -6.84 1.06 -20.69
C ASN A 138 -6.91 0.79 -19.19
N PHE A 139 -7.13 -0.46 -18.78
CA PHE A 139 -7.21 -0.91 -17.38
C PHE A 139 -5.92 -1.57 -16.87
N ASP A 140 -4.96 -1.91 -17.75
CA ASP A 140 -3.68 -2.48 -17.37
C ASP A 140 -2.65 -1.37 -17.13
N SER A 141 -1.94 -1.41 -16.02
CA SER A 141 -0.83 -0.49 -15.75
C SER A 141 0.39 -0.80 -16.62
N LEU A 142 1.28 0.16 -16.79
CA LEU A 142 2.60 -0.09 -17.37
C LEU A 142 3.37 -1.18 -16.59
N PHE A 143 3.07 -1.38 -15.31
CA PHE A 143 3.65 -2.43 -14.49
C PHE A 143 3.16 -3.84 -14.85
N ASP A 144 2.00 -3.97 -15.49
CA ASP A 144 1.47 -5.28 -15.93
C ASP A 144 2.16 -5.76 -17.20
N GLN A 145 2.70 -4.85 -17.98
CA GLN A 145 3.35 -5.11 -19.24
C GLN A 145 4.86 -5.46 -19.12
N VAL A 146 5.39 -5.50 -17.88
CA VAL A 146 6.84 -5.70 -17.61
C VAL A 146 7.41 -6.98 -18.26
N GLY A 147 6.63 -8.04 -18.37
CA GLY A 147 7.05 -9.27 -19.04
C GLY A 147 7.22 -9.15 -20.55
N SER A 148 6.62 -8.13 -21.16
CA SER A 148 6.67 -7.84 -22.58
C SER A 148 7.78 -6.82 -22.95
N PHE A 149 8.30 -6.10 -21.96
CA PHE A 149 9.31 -5.06 -22.18
C PHE A 149 10.71 -5.61 -21.94
N ARG A 150 11.43 -5.86 -23.02
CA ARG A 150 12.83 -6.30 -22.97
C ARG A 150 13.79 -5.24 -22.43
N THR A 151 13.35 -3.99 -22.16
CA THR A 151 14.25 -2.84 -22.21
C THR A 151 14.08 -1.75 -21.17
N SER A 152 13.19 -1.84 -20.19
CA SER A 152 13.10 -0.78 -19.19
C SER A 152 13.35 -1.29 -17.77
N PRO A 153 14.63 -1.34 -17.34
CA PRO A 153 14.99 -1.74 -15.97
C PRO A 153 14.35 -0.85 -14.91
N GLU A 154 14.11 0.41 -15.22
CA GLU A 154 13.49 1.40 -14.33
C GLU A 154 12.05 0.99 -13.94
N VAL A 155 11.28 0.48 -14.90
CA VAL A 155 9.90 -0.02 -14.64
C VAL A 155 9.95 -1.20 -13.68
N MET A 156 10.87 -2.14 -13.89
CA MET A 156 11.03 -3.30 -13.01
C MET A 156 11.46 -2.90 -11.61
N GLN A 157 12.47 -2.03 -11.49
CA GLN A 157 12.97 -1.56 -10.20
C GLN A 157 11.88 -0.84 -9.42
N LEU A 158 11.14 0.04 -10.08
CA LEU A 158 10.07 0.79 -9.46
C LEU A 158 8.89 -0.10 -9.05
N ARG A 159 8.52 -1.06 -9.90
CA ARG A 159 7.51 -2.07 -9.57
C ARG A 159 7.89 -2.85 -8.31
N GLU A 160 9.11 -3.36 -8.25
CA GLU A 160 9.59 -4.11 -7.09
C GLU A 160 9.69 -3.22 -5.84
N PHE A 161 10.08 -1.96 -5.98
CA PHE A 161 10.07 -0.98 -4.90
C PHE A 161 8.65 -0.80 -4.33
N ILE A 162 7.65 -0.55 -5.19
CA ILE A 162 6.25 -0.36 -4.76
C ILE A 162 5.68 -1.67 -4.19
N ARG A 163 6.00 -2.82 -4.75
CA ARG A 163 5.55 -4.14 -4.24
C ARG A 163 6.08 -4.47 -2.85
N ARG A 164 7.17 -3.84 -2.42
CA ARG A 164 7.71 -3.97 -1.06
C ARG A 164 6.96 -3.12 -0.04
N TRP A 165 6.10 -2.20 -0.46
CA TRP A 165 5.30 -1.41 0.47
C TRP A 165 4.37 -2.32 1.25
N ARG A 166 4.27 -2.08 2.57
CA ARG A 166 3.43 -2.83 3.49
C ARG A 166 2.43 -1.90 4.14
N PHE A 167 1.21 -2.41 4.31
CA PHE A 167 0.08 -1.65 4.85
C PHE A 167 -0.51 -2.41 6.03
N TYR A 168 -0.30 -1.89 7.23
CA TYR A 168 -0.70 -2.49 8.49
C TYR A 168 -1.75 -1.61 9.17
N ASP A 169 -2.96 -1.59 8.64
CA ASP A 169 -4.07 -0.78 9.14
C ASP A 169 -5.07 -1.57 9.99
N HIS A 170 -5.05 -2.89 9.92
CA HIS A 170 -6.06 -3.75 10.51
C HIS A 170 -5.49 -4.95 11.27
N PHE A 171 -4.53 -4.71 12.15
CA PHE A 171 -4.13 -5.75 13.09
C PHE A 171 -5.32 -6.13 13.97
N ARG A 172 -5.73 -7.38 13.88
CA ARG A 172 -6.76 -7.92 14.76
C ARG A 172 -6.13 -8.36 16.07
N SER A 173 -6.68 -7.86 17.17
CA SER A 173 -6.29 -8.23 18.53
C SER A 173 -7.51 -8.56 19.41
N ASP A 174 -8.72 -8.59 18.83
CA ASP A 174 -9.95 -8.99 19.48
C ASP A 174 -9.90 -10.46 19.98
N ALA A 175 -10.89 -10.88 20.77
CA ALA A 175 -10.91 -12.21 21.39
C ALA A 175 -10.82 -13.37 20.36
N ASP A 176 -11.39 -13.18 19.17
CA ASP A 176 -11.39 -14.18 18.10
C ASP A 176 -10.25 -13.96 17.08
N ALA A 177 -9.33 -13.05 17.36
CA ALA A 177 -8.24 -12.75 16.44
C ALA A 177 -7.32 -13.96 16.24
N PRO A 178 -6.94 -14.29 15.00
CA PRO A 178 -6.04 -15.41 14.70
C PRO A 178 -4.69 -15.36 15.43
N VAL A 179 -4.19 -14.16 15.72
CA VAL A 179 -2.93 -13.95 16.47
C VAL A 179 -2.96 -14.56 17.88
N ARG A 180 -4.14 -14.76 18.47
CA ARG A 180 -4.31 -15.37 19.79
C ARG A 180 -4.19 -16.88 19.81
N GLN A 181 -4.20 -17.51 18.65
CA GLN A 181 -4.13 -18.95 18.49
C GLN A 181 -2.77 -19.39 17.95
N PRO A 182 -2.31 -20.60 18.29
CA PRO A 182 -1.12 -21.17 17.66
C PRO A 182 -1.29 -21.26 16.15
N GLN A 183 -0.32 -20.76 15.41
CA GLN A 183 -0.32 -20.70 13.95
C GLN A 183 0.75 -21.63 13.36
N LEU A 184 0.60 -21.97 12.09
CA LEU A 184 1.61 -22.75 11.37
C LEU A 184 2.96 -22.01 11.39
N GLY A 185 4.00 -22.69 11.87
CA GLY A 185 5.36 -22.16 11.97
C GLY A 185 6.10 -22.26 10.64
N THR A 186 5.94 -21.27 9.78
CA THR A 186 6.73 -21.13 8.55
C THR A 186 7.62 -19.91 8.67
N ARG A 187 8.76 -19.91 7.98
CA ARG A 187 9.63 -18.73 7.92
C ARG A 187 8.87 -17.56 7.31
N THR A 188 8.72 -16.50 8.07
CA THR A 188 7.87 -15.34 7.77
C THR A 188 8.71 -14.06 7.79
N PRO A 189 9.41 -13.73 6.68
CA PRO A 189 10.20 -12.49 6.59
C PRO A 189 9.35 -11.23 6.50
N VAL A 190 8.06 -11.35 6.22
CA VAL A 190 7.10 -10.25 6.13
C VAL A 190 5.82 -10.67 6.83
N LEU A 191 5.47 -9.93 7.88
CA LEU A 191 4.24 -10.14 8.64
C LEU A 191 3.01 -9.99 7.74
N HIS A 192 2.04 -10.89 7.87
CA HIS A 192 0.76 -10.79 7.17
C HIS A 192 -0.01 -9.53 7.63
N HIS A 193 -0.80 -8.93 6.75
CA HIS A 193 -1.49 -7.66 7.01
C HIS A 193 -2.45 -7.68 8.20
N ASP A 194 -3.00 -8.84 8.57
CA ASP A 194 -3.87 -9.03 9.75
C ASP A 194 -3.12 -9.53 11.00
N GLY A 195 -1.81 -9.80 10.88
CA GLY A 195 -0.94 -10.22 11.96
C GLY A 195 -1.09 -11.68 12.42
N ARG A 196 -1.81 -12.51 11.66
CA ARG A 196 -2.09 -13.91 12.05
C ARG A 196 -0.85 -14.77 12.24
N ASP A 197 0.27 -14.45 11.61
CA ASP A 197 1.54 -15.18 11.61
C ASP A 197 2.57 -14.57 12.57
N LEU A 198 2.14 -13.81 13.56
CA LEU A 198 3.01 -13.11 14.51
C LEU A 198 4.06 -14.02 15.15
N ALA A 199 3.67 -15.21 15.63
CA ALA A 199 4.61 -16.15 16.26
C ALA A 199 5.73 -16.57 15.31
N ALA A 200 5.41 -16.84 14.04
CA ALA A 200 6.37 -17.20 13.01
C ALA A 200 7.26 -16.02 12.60
N ALA A 201 6.71 -14.81 12.50
CA ALA A 201 7.47 -13.60 12.21
C ALA A 201 8.49 -13.31 13.34
N LEU A 202 8.06 -13.34 14.61
CA LEU A 202 8.94 -13.15 15.76
C LEU A 202 10.07 -14.21 15.83
N GLN A 203 9.75 -15.46 15.52
CA GLN A 203 10.77 -16.50 15.44
C GLN A 203 11.73 -16.26 14.27
N THR A 204 11.23 -15.77 13.14
CA THR A 204 12.07 -15.44 11.97
C THR A 204 13.03 -14.28 12.31
N ILE A 205 12.57 -13.25 13.01
CA ILE A 205 13.44 -12.15 13.48
C ILE A 205 14.54 -12.70 14.40
N ARG A 206 14.21 -13.63 15.29
CA ARG A 206 15.19 -14.24 16.21
C ARG A 206 16.26 -15.06 15.52
N GLU A 207 15.93 -15.72 14.42
CA GLU A 207 16.84 -16.65 13.73
C GLU A 207 17.68 -15.97 12.63
N ILE A 208 17.10 -15.05 11.88
CA ILE A 208 17.73 -14.46 10.70
C ILE A 208 17.60 -12.93 10.61
N GLY A 209 16.84 -12.29 11.52
CA GLY A 209 16.71 -10.84 11.61
C GLY A 209 17.63 -10.24 12.67
N ASP A 210 17.10 -9.28 13.44
CA ASP A 210 17.80 -8.60 14.55
C ASP A 210 17.19 -9.02 15.91
N PRO A 211 17.71 -10.09 16.54
CA PRO A 211 17.23 -10.57 17.83
C PRO A 211 17.53 -9.59 18.97
N GLU A 212 18.58 -8.77 18.87
CA GLU A 212 18.95 -7.79 19.90
C GLU A 212 17.97 -6.62 19.89
N ALA A 213 17.61 -6.10 18.72
CA ALA A 213 16.58 -5.08 18.59
C ALA A 213 15.23 -5.57 19.08
N LEU A 214 14.84 -6.83 18.79
CA LEU A 214 13.63 -7.42 19.32
C LEU A 214 13.63 -7.49 20.84
N GLN A 215 14.73 -7.99 21.44
CA GLN A 215 14.84 -8.09 22.89
C GLN A 215 14.81 -6.71 23.55
N THR A 216 15.48 -5.73 22.96
CA THR A 216 15.48 -4.34 23.43
C THR A 216 14.07 -3.76 23.42
N ALA A 217 13.36 -3.90 22.28
CA ALA A 217 11.98 -3.42 22.18
C ALA A 217 11.05 -4.05 23.23
N ILE A 218 11.21 -5.35 23.52
CA ILE A 218 10.41 -6.02 24.55
C ILE A 218 10.75 -5.50 25.96
N SER A 219 12.05 -5.38 26.29
CA SER A 219 12.46 -4.93 27.63
C SER A 219 12.12 -3.47 27.90
N ASP A 220 12.17 -2.61 26.88
CA ASP A 220 11.81 -1.19 27.02
C ASP A 220 10.31 -1.00 27.28
N ALA A 221 9.47 -1.77 26.61
CA ALA A 221 8.02 -1.67 26.78
C ALA A 221 7.51 -2.44 28.02
N PHE A 222 8.18 -3.54 28.37
CA PHE A 222 7.78 -4.44 29.45
C PHE A 222 9.00 -4.82 30.29
N PRO A 223 9.42 -3.96 31.25
CA PRO A 223 10.59 -4.21 32.07
C PRO A 223 10.53 -5.58 32.77
N GLY A 224 11.62 -6.36 32.68
CA GLY A 224 11.68 -7.72 33.21
C GLY A 224 10.95 -8.80 32.41
N ALA A 225 10.29 -8.44 31.31
CA ALA A 225 9.63 -9.42 30.46
C ALA A 225 10.60 -10.10 29.47
N ARG A 226 10.25 -11.32 29.09
CA ARG A 226 10.95 -12.10 28.06
C ARG A 226 9.94 -12.79 27.14
N LEU A 227 10.17 -12.64 25.84
CA LEU A 227 9.37 -13.29 24.81
C LEU A 227 10.05 -14.60 24.37
N SER A 228 9.27 -15.66 24.23
CA SER A 228 9.69 -16.94 23.66
C SER A 228 8.65 -17.44 22.65
N ILE A 229 9.09 -18.27 21.73
CA ILE A 229 8.20 -18.96 20.79
C ILE A 229 8.34 -20.45 21.03
N ALA A 230 7.24 -21.10 21.42
CA ALA A 230 7.18 -22.52 21.69
C ALA A 230 6.76 -23.27 20.42
N PRO A 231 7.57 -24.25 19.95
CA PRO A 231 7.13 -25.17 18.90
C PRO A 231 6.12 -26.17 19.50
N LEU A 232 5.00 -26.34 18.81
CA LEU A 232 3.94 -27.28 19.17
C LEU A 232 3.85 -28.43 18.15
N GLN A 233 3.10 -29.49 18.50
CA GLN A 233 2.82 -30.59 17.59
C GLN A 233 2.17 -30.09 16.29
N GLY A 234 2.49 -30.74 15.18
CA GLY A 234 1.99 -30.36 13.85
C GLY A 234 2.66 -29.12 13.26
N GLY A 235 3.86 -28.76 13.75
CA GLY A 235 4.63 -27.64 13.20
C GLY A 235 4.01 -26.27 13.48
N ARG A 236 3.24 -26.14 14.55
CA ARG A 236 2.66 -24.88 14.99
C ARG A 236 3.59 -24.16 15.96
N PHE A 237 3.48 -22.84 16.00
CA PHE A 237 4.17 -21.96 16.94
C PHE A 237 3.18 -21.24 17.84
N ALA A 238 3.54 -21.14 19.13
CA ALA A 238 2.80 -20.38 20.12
C ALA A 238 3.70 -19.33 20.77
N ILE A 239 3.14 -18.18 21.08
CA ILE A 239 3.80 -17.11 21.85
C ILE A 239 3.76 -17.49 23.32
N GLU A 240 4.91 -17.39 23.97
CA GLU A 240 5.09 -17.46 25.42
C GLU A 240 5.68 -16.15 25.91
N PHE A 241 4.92 -15.43 26.74
CA PHE A 241 5.33 -14.16 27.29
C PHE A 241 5.58 -14.30 28.79
N TYR A 242 6.84 -14.27 29.17
CA TYR A 242 7.28 -14.36 30.56
C TYR A 242 7.30 -12.95 31.18
N GLN A 243 6.72 -12.82 32.36
CA GLN A 243 6.69 -11.58 33.10
C GLN A 243 7.09 -11.83 34.54
N GLU A 244 7.84 -10.91 35.14
CA GLU A 244 8.26 -11.02 36.52
C GLU A 244 7.06 -11.15 37.46
N GLY A 245 7.18 -12.03 38.44
CA GLY A 245 6.11 -12.32 39.41
C GLY A 245 5.09 -13.38 38.96
N LEU A 246 5.16 -13.86 37.69
CA LEU A 246 4.31 -14.95 37.22
C LEU A 246 5.02 -16.29 37.28
N LEU A 247 4.30 -17.33 37.69
CA LEU A 247 4.84 -18.71 37.83
C LEU A 247 4.92 -19.46 36.48
N ARG A 248 4.24 -18.96 35.44
CA ARG A 248 4.25 -19.53 34.09
C ARG A 248 4.19 -18.41 33.06
N PRO A 249 4.57 -18.68 31.81
CA PRO A 249 4.34 -17.72 30.73
C PRO A 249 2.85 -17.51 30.45
N LEU A 250 2.52 -16.34 29.96
CA LEU A 250 1.23 -16.05 29.35
C LEU A 250 1.24 -16.46 27.88
N SER A 251 0.18 -17.11 27.44
CA SER A 251 -0.07 -17.38 26.04
C SER A 251 -0.59 -16.14 25.30
N ALA A 252 -0.55 -16.13 23.98
CA ALA A 252 -1.13 -15.04 23.17
C ALA A 252 -2.62 -14.79 23.49
N ALA A 253 -3.36 -15.83 23.86
CA ALA A 253 -4.77 -15.72 24.26
C ALA A 253 -4.97 -14.90 25.54
N GLU A 254 -3.99 -14.88 26.43
CA GLU A 254 -4.04 -14.21 27.74
C GLU A 254 -3.47 -12.77 27.66
N LEU A 255 -2.78 -12.41 26.59
CA LEU A 255 -2.22 -11.08 26.43
C LEU A 255 -3.31 -10.03 26.18
N SER A 256 -3.08 -8.82 26.70
CA SER A 256 -3.94 -7.68 26.42
C SER A 256 -3.88 -7.29 24.94
N ASP A 257 -4.93 -6.64 24.44
CA ASP A 257 -4.94 -6.08 23.06
C ASP A 257 -3.77 -5.13 22.82
N GLY A 258 -3.43 -4.31 23.82
CA GLY A 258 -2.30 -3.39 23.76
C GLY A 258 -0.98 -4.12 23.60
N THR A 259 -0.75 -5.18 24.38
CA THR A 259 0.45 -6.01 24.30
C THR A 259 0.56 -6.68 22.94
N LEU A 260 -0.52 -7.29 22.44
CA LEU A 260 -0.54 -7.91 21.10
C LEU A 260 -0.26 -6.92 19.99
N ARG A 261 -0.89 -5.74 20.03
CA ARG A 261 -0.64 -4.68 19.03
C ARG A 261 0.80 -4.18 19.08
N TYR A 262 1.37 -4.08 20.27
CA TYR A 262 2.77 -3.72 20.39
C TYR A 262 3.68 -4.76 19.73
N LEU A 263 3.49 -6.05 20.03
CA LEU A 263 4.25 -7.15 19.43
C LEU A 263 4.10 -7.19 17.89
N LEU A 264 2.88 -6.94 17.39
CA LEU A 264 2.59 -6.85 15.96
C LEU A 264 3.35 -5.69 15.29
N LEU A 265 3.39 -4.51 15.94
CA LEU A 265 4.13 -3.36 15.43
C LEU A 265 5.64 -3.61 15.45
N VAL A 266 6.18 -4.21 16.50
CA VAL A 266 7.59 -4.61 16.58
C VAL A 266 7.94 -5.59 15.44
N ALA A 267 7.11 -6.64 15.26
CA ALA A 267 7.32 -7.60 14.19
C ALA A 267 7.16 -7.03 12.76
N ALA A 268 6.43 -5.94 12.61
CA ALA A 268 6.26 -5.25 11.32
C ALA A 268 7.42 -4.29 10.99
N LEU A 269 8.19 -3.85 12.00
CA LEU A 269 9.27 -2.87 11.86
C LEU A 269 10.67 -3.49 11.84
N LEU A 270 10.83 -4.72 12.36
CA LEU A 270 12.07 -5.48 12.38
C LEU A 270 12.11 -6.56 11.30
#